data_5a04f3554d66a21c7f06ffe2ac0a6483
#
_entry.id   5a04f3554d66a21c7f06ffe2ac0a6483
#
_cell.length_a   1.000
_cell.length_b   1.000
_cell.length_c   1.000
_cell.angle_alpha   90.00
_cell.angle_beta   90.00
_cell.angle_gamma   90.00
#
_symmetry.space_group_name_H-M   'P 1'
#
loop_
_entity.id
_entity.type
_entity.pdbx_description
1 polymer ?
#
loop_
_entity_poly.entity_id
_entity_poly.type
_entity_poly.pdbx_seq_one_letter_code
_entity_poly.pdbx_strand_id
1 'polypeptide(L)'
;TEKTDLFSQVTVSDGDREEIQAFADSFSLEERMNQIIDWWAGRIYAEEEIKKAIILQQCSGTYNVYSKTGGNIHILLVGDPGTAKSKLLELATDLHPQSRFVNAENSTQAGLTGACLQVEDMYTGKKQWALQPGALGLTHRDATCAIDELNLYKGDMGDFNTALESGKVYINKVVKGTVKTEASVICGANPDNGNRKKWIRGEQLPYADQLTLEFTLLQRFAAIFVLEDIPDFERDKMIGLAMTKGITEGEDIAEDDSRMDFVRKYLTVAREFQPKLNKAAQKYIAEEHAQKRANNEGGSDSLRSHRQVNALSRLTTAIAKFDFSKSATMKHVRYAEGILAETLEEKDPGLITTGMTQAERELKEKCEAEIKAYFENLTTESKEIYHTLEMIHAKVSEALSGKGWRQPTQLELRQLVYNLAEMTTCPIQIAGGDKFMWEGE
;
A
#
# COMPACT_ATOMS: atom_id res chain seq x y z
N THR A 1 -14.68 -18.73 24.59
CA THR A 1 -15.89 -18.50 23.79
C THR A 1 -16.49 -17.17 24.22
N GLU A 2 -15.93 -16.07 23.71
CA GLU A 2 -16.69 -14.84 23.66
C GLU A 2 -17.94 -15.17 22.86
N LYS A 3 -19.09 -14.98 23.46
CA LYS A 3 -20.37 -14.95 22.78
C LYS A 3 -20.17 -13.92 21.67
N THR A 4 -20.17 -14.38 20.42
CA THR A 4 -20.32 -13.49 19.28
C THR A 4 -21.64 -12.79 19.54
N ASP A 5 -21.57 -11.54 19.98
CA ASP A 5 -22.75 -10.76 20.28
C ASP A 5 -23.54 -10.66 18.98
N LEU A 6 -24.72 -11.28 18.96
CA LEU A 6 -25.68 -11.15 17.85
C LEU A 6 -26.03 -9.67 17.57
N PHE A 7 -25.68 -8.78 18.51
CA PHE A 7 -25.86 -7.33 18.44
C PHE A 7 -24.71 -6.59 17.69
N SER A 8 -23.64 -7.29 17.29
CA SER A 8 -22.50 -6.68 16.58
C SER A 8 -22.66 -6.63 15.06
N GLN A 9 -23.83 -6.95 14.50
CA GLN A 9 -24.13 -6.80 13.10
C GLN A 9 -24.84 -5.47 12.84
N VAL A 10 -24.38 -4.74 11.81
CA VAL A 10 -25.11 -3.57 11.33
C VAL A 10 -26.41 -4.04 10.68
N THR A 11 -27.54 -3.74 11.34
CA THR A 11 -28.87 -4.09 10.81
C THR A 11 -29.38 -2.93 9.94
N VAL A 12 -29.84 -3.24 8.73
CA VAL A 12 -30.38 -2.27 7.77
C VAL A 12 -31.86 -2.58 7.57
N SER A 13 -32.72 -1.67 7.98
CA SER A 13 -34.18 -1.75 7.77
C SER A 13 -34.57 -1.31 6.35
N ASP A 14 -35.81 -1.56 5.94
CA ASP A 14 -36.33 -1.06 4.65
C ASP A 14 -36.35 0.47 4.61
N GLY A 15 -36.65 1.14 5.72
CA GLY A 15 -36.59 2.62 5.83
C GLY A 15 -35.16 3.15 5.66
N ASP A 16 -34.16 2.48 6.25
CA ASP A 16 -32.74 2.85 6.03
C ASP A 16 -32.36 2.72 4.55
N ARG A 17 -32.86 1.68 3.86
CA ARG A 17 -32.59 1.49 2.42
C ARG A 17 -33.21 2.60 1.57
N GLU A 18 -34.42 3.04 1.89
CA GLU A 18 -35.07 4.15 1.20
C GLU A 18 -34.30 5.46 1.41
N GLU A 19 -33.84 5.73 2.64
CA GLU A 19 -33.04 6.90 2.97
C GLU A 19 -31.69 6.88 2.23
N ILE A 20 -30.99 5.75 2.27
CA ILE A 20 -29.71 5.55 1.57
C ILE A 20 -29.87 5.71 0.06
N GLN A 21 -30.95 5.17 -0.52
CA GLN A 21 -31.22 5.32 -1.94
C GLN A 21 -31.52 6.78 -2.31
N ALA A 22 -32.33 7.47 -1.52
CA ALA A 22 -32.63 8.89 -1.71
C ALA A 22 -31.37 9.75 -1.64
N PHE A 23 -30.47 9.47 -0.69
CA PHE A 23 -29.17 10.11 -0.60
C PHE A 23 -28.31 9.80 -1.85
N ALA A 24 -28.30 8.56 -2.31
CA ALA A 24 -27.53 8.16 -3.50
C ALA A 24 -28.05 8.81 -4.78
N ASP A 25 -29.35 9.04 -4.89
CA ASP A 25 -29.98 9.70 -6.04
C ASP A 25 -29.83 11.22 -6.03
N SER A 26 -29.61 11.80 -4.84
CA SER A 26 -29.51 13.26 -4.66
C SER A 26 -28.12 13.81 -4.94
N PHE A 27 -27.08 12.99 -4.84
CA PHE A 27 -25.69 13.41 -4.93
C PHE A 27 -24.90 12.60 -5.96
N SER A 28 -23.94 13.23 -6.62
CA SER A 28 -22.97 12.53 -7.49
C SER A 28 -22.06 11.63 -6.66
N LEU A 29 -21.34 10.73 -7.31
CA LEU A 29 -20.37 9.83 -6.67
C LEU A 29 -19.36 10.60 -5.80
N GLU A 30 -18.81 11.69 -6.33
CA GLU A 30 -17.81 12.51 -5.62
C GLU A 30 -18.40 13.23 -4.42
N GLU A 31 -19.60 13.85 -4.58
CA GLU A 31 -20.27 14.53 -3.47
C GLU A 31 -20.63 13.55 -2.35
N ARG A 32 -21.12 12.35 -2.68
CA ARG A 32 -21.40 11.30 -1.68
C ARG A 32 -20.12 10.86 -0.94
N MET A 33 -19.04 10.68 -1.66
CA MET A 33 -17.76 10.29 -1.07
C MET A 33 -17.28 11.38 -0.10
N ASN A 34 -17.30 12.63 -0.52
CA ASN A 34 -16.87 13.75 0.31
C ASN A 34 -17.76 13.91 1.55
N GLN A 35 -19.07 13.76 1.41
CA GLN A 35 -20.00 13.85 2.53
C GLN A 35 -19.79 12.71 3.56
N ILE A 36 -19.57 11.47 3.08
CA ILE A 36 -19.30 10.32 3.94
C ILE A 36 -17.94 10.49 4.64
N ILE A 37 -16.94 10.99 3.95
CA ILE A 37 -15.62 11.30 4.52
C ILE A 37 -15.73 12.38 5.60
N ASP A 38 -16.52 13.43 5.35
CA ASP A 38 -16.73 14.51 6.32
C ASP A 38 -17.41 13.99 7.59
N TRP A 39 -18.42 13.17 7.46
CA TRP A 39 -19.09 12.54 8.61
C TRP A 39 -18.22 11.58 9.39
N TRP A 40 -17.35 10.84 8.70
CA TRP A 40 -16.48 9.83 9.33
C TRP A 40 -15.17 10.41 9.86
N ALA A 41 -14.47 11.18 9.05
CA ALA A 41 -13.10 11.61 9.30
C ALA A 41 -12.85 13.10 9.03
N GLY A 42 -13.91 13.94 9.04
CA GLY A 42 -13.81 15.39 8.76
C GLY A 42 -12.94 16.14 9.77
N ARG A 43 -12.80 15.60 10.99
CA ARG A 43 -11.96 16.17 12.06
C ARG A 43 -10.49 15.85 11.94
N ILE A 44 -10.12 14.91 11.07
CA ILE A 44 -8.73 14.52 10.87
C ILE A 44 -8.22 15.15 9.58
N TYR A 45 -7.15 15.89 9.71
CA TYR A 45 -6.44 16.41 8.56
C TYR A 45 -5.54 15.30 7.99
N ALA A 46 -5.92 14.80 6.84
CA ALA A 46 -5.17 13.82 6.04
C ALA A 46 -5.56 14.00 4.57
N GLU A 47 -4.72 13.53 3.66
CA GLU A 47 -5.01 13.55 2.23
C GLU A 47 -6.33 12.83 1.93
N GLU A 48 -7.18 13.44 1.10
CA GLU A 48 -8.52 12.92 0.81
C GLU A 48 -8.46 11.54 0.16
N GLU A 49 -7.47 11.30 -0.68
CA GLU A 49 -7.26 10.02 -1.38
C GLU A 49 -7.03 8.86 -0.41
N ILE A 50 -6.36 9.11 0.71
CA ILE A 50 -6.18 8.12 1.79
C ILE A 50 -7.55 7.80 2.42
N LYS A 51 -8.34 8.82 2.73
CA LYS A 51 -9.68 8.65 3.30
C LYS A 51 -10.61 7.92 2.32
N LYS A 52 -10.59 8.30 1.03
CA LYS A 52 -11.30 7.59 -0.05
C LYS A 52 -10.91 6.11 -0.13
N ALA A 53 -9.62 5.82 -0.09
CA ALA A 53 -9.12 4.45 -0.13
C ALA A 53 -9.61 3.62 1.06
N ILE A 54 -9.64 4.18 2.27
CA ILE A 54 -10.13 3.51 3.49
C ILE A 54 -11.64 3.22 3.40
N ILE A 55 -12.45 4.16 2.94
CA ILE A 55 -13.89 3.95 2.70
C ILE A 55 -14.12 2.83 1.65
N LEU A 56 -13.35 2.85 0.55
CA LEU A 56 -13.46 1.84 -0.49
C LEU A 56 -12.94 0.47 -0.05
N GLN A 57 -11.98 0.43 0.85
CA GLN A 57 -11.54 -0.80 1.51
C GLN A 57 -12.70 -1.49 2.23
N GLN A 58 -13.56 -0.71 2.90
CA GLN A 58 -14.75 -1.24 3.57
C GLN A 58 -15.76 -1.85 2.58
N CYS A 59 -15.88 -1.29 1.38
CA CYS A 59 -16.74 -1.86 0.34
C CYS A 59 -16.17 -3.17 -0.22
N SER A 60 -14.85 -3.34 -0.19
CA SER A 60 -14.12 -4.41 -0.87
C SER A 60 -14.43 -4.53 -2.36
N GLY A 61 -13.54 -5.09 -3.13
CA GLY A 61 -13.80 -5.40 -4.54
C GLY A 61 -14.72 -6.62 -4.73
N THR A 62 -14.97 -6.97 -5.97
CA THR A 62 -15.70 -8.18 -6.31
C THR A 62 -14.75 -9.40 -6.32
N TYR A 63 -15.27 -10.56 -5.89
CA TYR A 63 -14.52 -11.82 -5.91
C TYR A 63 -14.10 -12.20 -7.33
N ASN A 64 -12.81 -12.51 -7.50
CA ASN A 64 -12.30 -12.97 -8.79
C ASN A 64 -12.41 -14.50 -8.89
N VAL A 65 -13.31 -14.97 -9.76
CA VAL A 65 -13.59 -16.39 -9.96
C VAL A 65 -12.40 -17.16 -10.56
N TYR A 66 -11.61 -16.51 -11.42
CA TYR A 66 -10.47 -17.15 -12.09
C TYR A 66 -9.28 -17.36 -11.16
N SER A 67 -8.87 -16.31 -10.45
CA SER A 67 -7.78 -16.39 -9.49
C SER A 67 -8.21 -16.99 -8.15
N LYS A 68 -9.50 -17.18 -7.93
CA LYS A 68 -10.10 -17.61 -6.64
C LYS A 68 -9.67 -16.73 -5.46
N THR A 69 -9.47 -15.42 -5.73
CA THR A 69 -9.07 -14.44 -4.73
C THR A 69 -10.24 -13.56 -4.31
N GLY A 70 -10.31 -13.23 -3.03
CA GLY A 70 -11.27 -12.28 -2.50
C GLY A 70 -11.09 -10.88 -3.06
N GLY A 71 -12.10 -10.03 -2.86
CA GLY A 71 -12.05 -8.61 -3.22
C GLY A 71 -11.32 -7.74 -2.21
N ASN A 72 -10.63 -8.32 -1.23
CA ASN A 72 -9.97 -7.60 -0.14
C ASN A 72 -8.96 -6.58 -0.66
N ILE A 73 -9.04 -5.38 -0.12
CA ILE A 73 -8.13 -4.28 -0.43
C ILE A 73 -7.25 -4.08 0.80
N HIS A 74 -5.95 -4.37 0.68
CA HIS A 74 -5.00 -4.11 1.75
C HIS A 74 -4.33 -2.77 1.51
N ILE A 75 -4.22 -1.94 2.56
CA ILE A 75 -3.64 -0.59 2.51
C ILE A 75 -2.49 -0.50 3.49
N LEU A 76 -1.41 0.16 3.09
CA LEU A 76 -0.27 0.47 3.95
C LEU A 76 -0.08 2.00 4.01
N LEU A 77 -0.06 2.54 5.21
CA LEU A 77 0.26 3.93 5.50
C LEU A 77 1.68 3.98 6.06
N VAL A 78 2.61 4.57 5.33
CA VAL A 78 3.98 4.72 5.81
C VAL A 78 4.30 6.20 5.95
N GLY A 79 4.80 6.60 7.11
CA GLY A 79 5.07 8.02 7.25
C GLY A 79 5.73 8.42 8.54
N ASP A 80 6.05 9.70 8.59
CA ASP A 80 6.65 10.33 9.74
C ASP A 80 5.78 10.19 11.01
N PRO A 81 6.36 10.15 12.21
CA PRO A 81 5.59 10.29 13.44
C PRO A 81 4.78 11.60 13.45
N GLY A 82 3.56 11.55 13.97
CA GLY A 82 2.68 12.72 14.04
C GLY A 82 1.80 12.97 12.81
N THR A 83 1.90 12.16 11.76
CA THR A 83 1.07 12.29 10.54
C THR A 83 -0.32 11.62 10.63
N ALA A 84 -0.86 11.46 11.84
CA ALA A 84 -2.18 10.92 12.14
C ALA A 84 -2.47 9.47 11.66
N LYS A 85 -1.44 8.67 11.33
CA LYS A 85 -1.61 7.27 10.90
C LYS A 85 -2.45 6.45 11.87
N SER A 86 -2.01 6.36 13.13
CA SER A 86 -2.69 5.58 14.18
C SER A 86 -4.15 6.00 14.34
N LYS A 87 -4.43 7.31 14.21
CA LYS A 87 -5.79 7.83 14.29
C LYS A 87 -6.65 7.42 13.10
N LEU A 88 -6.10 7.42 11.89
CA LEU A 88 -6.78 6.90 10.71
C LEU A 88 -7.06 5.40 10.82
N LEU A 89 -6.13 4.63 11.40
CA LEU A 89 -6.30 3.21 11.68
C LEU A 89 -7.43 2.95 12.68
N GLU A 90 -7.48 3.71 13.78
CA GLU A 90 -8.58 3.65 14.76
C GLU A 90 -9.92 3.93 14.08
N LEU A 91 -10.04 5.06 13.36
CA LEU A 91 -11.28 5.41 12.66
C LEU A 91 -11.68 4.37 11.61
N ALA A 92 -10.73 3.72 10.93
CA ALA A 92 -11.06 2.64 10.00
C ALA A 92 -11.75 1.45 10.72
N THR A 93 -11.42 1.22 11.99
CA THR A 93 -12.09 0.18 12.78
C THR A 93 -13.50 0.57 13.21
N ASP A 94 -13.80 1.85 13.35
CA ASP A 94 -15.13 2.34 13.73
C ASP A 94 -16.20 2.14 12.64
N LEU A 95 -15.76 1.94 11.40
CA LEU A 95 -16.65 1.72 10.24
C LEU A 95 -17.36 0.36 10.26
N HIS A 96 -16.87 -0.62 11.04
CA HIS A 96 -17.53 -1.91 11.18
C HIS A 96 -17.32 -2.48 12.60
N PRO A 97 -18.38 -2.90 13.31
CA PRO A 97 -18.31 -3.30 14.72
C PRO A 97 -17.47 -4.56 14.99
N GLN A 98 -17.20 -5.38 13.96
CA GLN A 98 -16.34 -6.56 14.06
C GLN A 98 -14.92 -6.32 13.51
N SER A 99 -14.52 -5.06 13.32
CA SER A 99 -13.15 -4.67 13.06
C SER A 99 -12.29 -4.83 14.31
N ARG A 100 -10.98 -4.95 14.11
CA ARG A 100 -10.01 -5.09 15.20
C ARG A 100 -8.83 -4.17 15.00
N PHE A 101 -8.40 -3.55 16.08
CA PHE A 101 -7.16 -2.79 16.13
C PHE A 101 -6.07 -3.60 16.85
N VAL A 102 -4.88 -3.65 16.29
CA VAL A 102 -3.74 -4.39 16.83
C VAL A 102 -2.49 -3.51 16.74
N ASN A 103 -1.72 -3.45 17.83
CA ASN A 103 -0.36 -2.91 17.76
C ASN A 103 0.62 -4.06 17.52
N ALA A 104 1.38 -3.99 16.42
CA ALA A 104 2.26 -5.07 15.98
C ALA A 104 3.49 -5.23 16.89
N GLU A 105 4.02 -4.15 17.48
CA GLU A 105 5.17 -4.21 18.39
C GLU A 105 4.90 -5.14 19.58
N ASN A 106 3.67 -5.08 20.12
CA ASN A 106 3.25 -5.85 21.29
C ASN A 106 2.56 -7.18 20.95
N SER A 107 2.47 -7.50 19.65
CA SER A 107 1.77 -8.68 19.18
C SER A 107 2.73 -9.86 18.99
N THR A 108 2.28 -11.03 19.42
CA THR A 108 2.96 -12.30 19.08
C THR A 108 2.43 -12.83 17.75
N GLN A 109 3.18 -13.74 17.11
CA GLN A 109 2.71 -14.47 15.93
C GLN A 109 1.36 -15.15 16.17
N ALA A 110 1.18 -15.78 17.34
CA ALA A 110 -0.06 -16.40 17.75
C ALA A 110 -1.23 -15.41 17.86
N GLY A 111 -0.95 -14.22 18.40
CA GLY A 111 -1.94 -13.15 18.58
C GLY A 111 -2.38 -12.53 17.25
N LEU A 112 -1.50 -12.45 16.26
CA LEU A 112 -1.82 -11.86 14.97
C LEU A 112 -2.43 -12.88 14.00
N THR A 113 -1.77 -14.02 13.78
CA THR A 113 -2.17 -15.01 12.77
C THR A 113 -2.94 -16.18 13.33
N GLY A 114 -2.49 -16.73 14.46
CA GLY A 114 -3.11 -17.84 15.19
C GLY A 114 -2.11 -18.87 15.65
N ALA A 115 -2.55 -19.74 16.55
CA ALA A 115 -1.74 -20.79 17.15
C ALA A 115 -2.51 -22.08 17.41
N CYS A 116 -1.75 -23.15 17.66
CA CYS A 116 -2.25 -24.36 18.27
C CYS A 116 -1.91 -24.29 19.75
N LEU A 117 -2.93 -24.22 20.59
CA LEU A 117 -2.80 -24.13 22.05
C LEU A 117 -3.45 -25.32 22.75
N GLN A 118 -2.92 -25.65 23.89
CA GLN A 118 -3.51 -26.68 24.76
C GLN A 118 -4.60 -26.04 25.63
N VAL A 119 -5.82 -26.44 25.42
CA VAL A 119 -7.00 -25.95 26.16
C VAL A 119 -7.47 -27.08 27.08
N GLU A 120 -7.74 -26.75 28.33
CA GLU A 120 -8.33 -27.68 29.29
C GLU A 120 -9.85 -27.62 29.16
N ASP A 121 -10.46 -28.77 28.95
CA ASP A 121 -11.91 -28.92 28.95
C ASP A 121 -12.45 -28.73 30.36
N MET A 122 -13.29 -27.72 30.55
CA MET A 122 -13.81 -27.31 31.88
C MET A 122 -14.66 -28.39 32.55
N TYR A 123 -15.20 -29.34 31.80
CA TYR A 123 -16.05 -30.39 32.35
C TYR A 123 -15.29 -31.67 32.65
N THR A 124 -14.29 -32.00 31.87
CA THR A 124 -13.56 -33.26 31.98
C THR A 124 -12.16 -33.12 32.55
N GLY A 125 -11.63 -31.90 32.70
CA GLY A 125 -10.26 -31.62 33.10
C GLY A 125 -9.18 -32.12 32.11
N LYS A 126 -9.60 -32.64 30.96
CA LYS A 126 -8.67 -33.16 29.94
C LYS A 126 -8.11 -32.06 29.11
N LYS A 127 -6.80 -32.06 28.91
CA LYS A 127 -6.10 -31.14 28.02
C LYS A 127 -6.22 -31.60 26.56
N GLN A 128 -6.75 -30.75 25.71
CA GLN A 128 -6.89 -30.99 24.30
C GLN A 128 -6.19 -29.87 23.51
N TRP A 129 -5.61 -30.25 22.40
CA TRP A 129 -5.03 -29.24 21.47
C TRP A 129 -6.13 -28.65 20.61
N ALA A 130 -6.23 -27.33 20.60
CA ALA A 130 -7.19 -26.59 19.80
C ALA A 130 -6.49 -25.52 18.94
N LEU A 131 -7.04 -25.27 17.75
CA LEU A 131 -6.63 -24.13 16.94
C LEU A 131 -7.28 -22.88 17.50
N GLN A 132 -6.47 -21.88 17.82
CA GLN A 132 -6.93 -20.57 18.24
C GLN A 132 -6.58 -19.56 17.15
N PRO A 133 -7.58 -18.91 16.50
CA PRO A 133 -7.33 -17.86 15.53
C PRO A 133 -6.76 -16.62 16.22
N GLY A 134 -5.83 -15.94 15.56
CA GLY A 134 -5.35 -14.63 15.95
C GLY A 134 -6.26 -13.50 15.44
N ALA A 135 -5.81 -12.26 15.59
CA ALA A 135 -6.60 -11.08 15.24
C ALA A 135 -7.12 -11.11 13.79
N LEU A 136 -6.29 -11.53 12.83
CA LEU A 136 -6.68 -11.67 11.42
C LEU A 136 -7.81 -12.68 11.22
N GLY A 137 -7.77 -13.82 11.93
CA GLY A 137 -8.80 -14.85 11.84
C GLY A 137 -10.07 -14.55 12.64
N LEU A 138 -9.97 -13.66 13.62
CA LEU A 138 -11.09 -13.20 14.45
C LEU A 138 -11.82 -11.99 13.84
N THR A 139 -11.20 -11.28 12.88
CA THR A 139 -11.83 -10.18 12.17
C THR A 139 -12.79 -10.74 11.12
N HIS A 140 -14.02 -10.22 11.11
CA HIS A 140 -15.01 -10.62 10.12
C HIS A 140 -14.54 -10.27 8.70
N ARG A 141 -14.92 -11.09 7.72
CA ARG A 141 -14.51 -10.90 6.31
C ARG A 141 -14.89 -9.53 5.72
N ASP A 142 -15.98 -8.94 6.20
CA ASP A 142 -16.48 -7.63 5.75
C ASP A 142 -15.96 -6.48 6.60
N ALA A 143 -15.13 -6.77 7.61
CA ALA A 143 -14.52 -5.83 8.53
C ALA A 143 -13.05 -5.57 8.19
N THR A 144 -12.42 -4.68 8.93
CA THR A 144 -11.01 -4.31 8.76
C THR A 144 -10.20 -4.73 9.97
N CYS A 145 -9.05 -5.36 9.72
CA CYS A 145 -8.01 -5.53 10.72
C CYS A 145 -6.99 -4.39 10.55
N ALA A 146 -6.99 -3.46 11.52
CA ALA A 146 -6.02 -2.37 11.55
C ALA A 146 -4.81 -2.78 12.39
N ILE A 147 -3.62 -2.63 11.82
CA ILE A 147 -2.36 -3.05 12.43
C ILE A 147 -1.41 -1.85 12.45
N ASP A 148 -1.12 -1.34 13.63
CA ASP A 148 -0.17 -0.25 13.79
C ASP A 148 1.24 -0.74 14.07
N GLU A 149 2.24 0.08 13.74
CA GLU A 149 3.66 -0.20 13.94
C GLU A 149 4.16 -1.51 13.31
N LEU A 150 3.68 -1.82 12.09
CA LEU A 150 4.01 -3.07 11.39
C LEU A 150 5.52 -3.30 11.24
N ASN A 151 6.30 -2.24 11.06
CA ASN A 151 7.77 -2.31 10.99
C ASN A 151 8.44 -2.79 12.29
N LEU A 152 7.74 -2.78 13.43
CA LEU A 152 8.23 -3.25 14.72
C LEU A 152 7.76 -4.67 15.06
N TYR A 153 7.02 -5.32 14.16
CA TYR A 153 6.56 -6.68 14.37
C TYR A 153 7.73 -7.67 14.46
N LYS A 154 7.75 -8.46 15.56
CA LYS A 154 8.82 -9.41 15.86
C LYS A 154 8.48 -10.86 15.50
N GLY A 155 7.26 -11.11 15.00
CA GLY A 155 6.84 -12.43 14.56
C GLY A 155 7.30 -12.77 13.15
N ASP A 156 6.93 -13.97 12.68
CA ASP A 156 7.23 -14.40 11.33
C ASP A 156 6.35 -13.65 10.29
N MET A 157 7.00 -12.85 9.46
CA MET A 157 6.34 -12.13 8.36
C MET A 157 5.84 -13.06 7.26
N GLY A 158 6.37 -14.28 7.15
CA GLY A 158 5.95 -15.27 6.15
C GLY A 158 4.51 -15.72 6.34
N ASP A 159 4.08 -15.99 7.58
CA ASP A 159 2.69 -16.31 7.89
C ASP A 159 1.76 -15.12 7.62
N PHE A 160 2.19 -13.90 7.96
CA PHE A 160 1.44 -12.68 7.66
C PHE A 160 1.30 -12.46 6.15
N ASN A 161 2.39 -12.58 5.40
CA ASN A 161 2.39 -12.49 3.94
C ASN A 161 1.43 -13.52 3.31
N THR A 162 1.45 -14.77 3.80
CA THR A 162 0.54 -15.84 3.35
C THR A 162 -0.92 -15.51 3.68
N ALA A 163 -1.19 -14.93 4.85
CA ALA A 163 -2.53 -14.49 5.24
C ALA A 163 -3.09 -13.44 4.27
N LEU A 164 -2.29 -12.42 3.91
CA LEU A 164 -2.71 -11.38 2.97
C LEU A 164 -2.90 -11.91 1.55
N GLU A 165 -2.08 -12.88 1.13
CA GLU A 165 -2.14 -13.44 -0.23
C GLU A 165 -3.33 -14.37 -0.45
N SER A 166 -3.46 -15.35 0.45
CA SER A 166 -4.38 -16.48 0.28
C SER A 166 -5.69 -16.33 1.06
N GLY A 167 -5.76 -15.35 1.98
CA GLY A 167 -6.85 -15.24 2.94
C GLY A 167 -6.89 -16.41 3.94
N LYS A 168 -5.74 -17.04 4.21
CA LYS A 168 -5.63 -18.22 5.07
C LYS A 168 -4.27 -18.29 5.74
N VAL A 169 -4.24 -18.81 6.96
CA VAL A 169 -3.02 -19.22 7.66
C VAL A 169 -3.05 -20.72 7.88
N TYR A 170 -1.97 -21.40 7.51
CA TYR A 170 -1.83 -22.85 7.69
C TYR A 170 -1.05 -23.13 8.97
N ILE A 171 -1.69 -23.77 9.94
CA ILE A 171 -1.07 -24.16 11.19
C ILE A 171 -0.74 -25.66 11.10
N ASN A 172 0.54 -25.99 10.98
CA ASN A 172 1.05 -27.35 10.84
C ASN A 172 1.89 -27.73 12.07
N LYS A 173 1.27 -27.71 13.25
CA LYS A 173 1.91 -28.14 14.51
C LYS A 173 1.28 -29.46 14.98
N VAL A 174 0.98 -29.61 16.27
CA VAL A 174 0.35 -30.80 16.84
C VAL A 174 -1.02 -31.08 16.23
N VAL A 175 -1.82 -30.03 16.08
CA VAL A 175 -3.06 -30.07 15.29
C VAL A 175 -2.83 -29.34 13.98
N LYS A 176 -3.16 -30.02 12.88
CA LYS A 176 -3.11 -29.40 11.55
C LYS A 176 -4.43 -28.77 11.22
N GLY A 177 -4.40 -27.53 10.76
CA GLY A 177 -5.62 -26.84 10.35
C GLY A 177 -5.34 -25.53 9.64
N THR A 178 -6.42 -24.90 9.21
CA THR A 178 -6.38 -23.64 8.47
C THR A 178 -7.26 -22.64 9.17
N VAL A 179 -6.72 -21.46 9.45
CA VAL A 179 -7.46 -20.30 9.92
C VAL A 179 -7.76 -19.43 8.72
N LYS A 180 -9.02 -19.07 8.50
CA LYS A 180 -9.42 -18.11 7.46
C LYS A 180 -9.11 -16.70 7.93
N THR A 181 -8.54 -15.88 7.04
CA THR A 181 -8.16 -14.49 7.28
C THR A 181 -8.67 -13.62 6.12
N GLU A 182 -9.98 -13.67 5.89
CA GLU A 182 -10.62 -13.06 4.72
C GLU A 182 -10.92 -11.55 4.88
N ALA A 183 -10.50 -10.94 6.00
CA ALA A 183 -10.67 -9.50 6.25
C ALA A 183 -9.74 -8.64 5.40
N SER A 184 -10.15 -7.42 5.12
CA SER A 184 -9.23 -6.39 4.61
C SER A 184 -8.28 -5.94 5.72
N VAL A 185 -7.05 -5.58 5.37
CA VAL A 185 -6.04 -5.17 6.33
C VAL A 185 -5.56 -3.76 6.00
N ILE A 186 -5.50 -2.89 7.02
CA ILE A 186 -4.84 -1.60 6.92
C ILE A 186 -3.69 -1.56 7.91
N CYS A 187 -2.50 -1.19 7.45
CA CYS A 187 -1.31 -1.16 8.29
C CYS A 187 -0.74 0.24 8.40
N GLY A 188 -0.20 0.57 9.57
CA GLY A 188 0.66 1.73 9.82
C GLY A 188 2.11 1.28 10.00
N ALA A 189 3.04 2.01 9.39
CA ALA A 189 4.46 1.81 9.56
C ALA A 189 5.20 3.16 9.57
N ASN A 190 6.40 3.17 10.13
CA ASN A 190 7.31 4.31 10.03
C ASN A 190 8.48 3.94 9.12
N PRO A 191 9.10 4.92 8.44
CA PRO A 191 10.36 4.70 7.78
C PRO A 191 11.44 4.34 8.81
N ASP A 192 12.43 3.59 8.40
CA ASP A 192 13.58 3.23 9.23
C ASP A 192 14.86 3.70 8.58
N ASN A 193 15.40 4.78 9.11
CA ASN A 193 16.67 5.36 8.72
C ASN A 193 17.65 5.31 9.90
N GLY A 194 17.80 4.15 10.50
CA GLY A 194 18.59 3.93 11.70
C GLY A 194 17.93 4.57 12.93
N ASN A 195 18.56 5.62 13.52
CA ASN A 195 18.00 6.28 14.70
C ASN A 195 16.85 7.26 14.40
N ARG A 196 16.46 7.44 13.14
CA ARG A 196 15.40 8.38 12.72
C ARG A 196 14.24 7.63 12.12
N LYS A 197 13.09 7.70 12.73
CA LYS A 197 11.81 7.18 12.22
C LYS A 197 11.12 8.20 11.29
N LYS A 198 11.90 8.99 10.54
CA LYS A 198 11.41 10.02 9.61
C LYS A 198 12.01 9.84 8.25
N TRP A 199 11.26 10.26 7.23
CA TRP A 199 11.75 10.28 5.86
C TRP A 199 13.01 11.14 5.71
N ILE A 200 14.00 10.58 5.03
CA ILE A 200 15.13 11.35 4.49
C ILE A 200 14.68 11.82 3.12
N ARG A 201 14.54 13.14 2.98
CA ARG A 201 14.14 13.78 1.74
C ARG A 201 15.34 14.03 0.86
N GLY A 202 15.19 13.84 -0.42
CA GLY A 202 16.21 14.11 -1.44
C GLY A 202 16.25 13.02 -2.50
N GLU A 203 16.73 13.35 -3.68
CA GLU A 203 16.80 12.45 -4.84
C GLU A 203 17.71 11.22 -4.63
N GLN A 204 18.50 11.21 -3.55
CA GLN A 204 19.52 10.19 -3.32
C GLN A 204 19.01 8.94 -2.58
N LEU A 205 17.84 9.00 -1.94
CA LEU A 205 17.31 7.86 -1.19
C LEU A 205 15.81 7.69 -1.44
N PRO A 206 15.42 6.78 -2.34
CA PRO A 206 14.02 6.45 -2.63
C PRO A 206 13.23 6.07 -1.37
N TYR A 207 11.94 6.39 -1.34
CA TYR A 207 11.08 6.04 -0.19
C TYR A 207 11.07 4.54 0.11
N ALA A 208 11.10 3.70 -0.92
CA ALA A 208 11.10 2.26 -0.74
C ALA A 208 12.34 1.73 -0.03
N ASP A 209 13.50 2.34 -0.24
CA ASP A 209 14.76 1.95 0.39
C ASP A 209 14.82 2.34 1.88
N GLN A 210 13.88 3.17 2.31
CA GLN A 210 13.72 3.58 3.71
C GLN A 210 12.71 2.70 4.47
N LEU A 211 12.23 1.61 3.85
CA LEU A 211 11.33 0.67 4.47
C LEU A 211 12.05 -0.62 4.87
N THR A 212 11.86 -1.06 6.11
CA THR A 212 12.36 -2.35 6.59
C THR A 212 11.47 -3.54 6.20
N LEU A 213 10.34 -3.26 5.55
CA LEU A 213 9.40 -4.30 5.14
C LEU A 213 9.89 -5.01 3.88
N GLU A 214 9.79 -6.33 3.87
CA GLU A 214 10.16 -7.13 2.72
C GLU A 214 9.36 -6.74 1.47
N PHE A 215 10.02 -6.69 0.33
CA PHE A 215 9.42 -6.38 -0.96
C PHE A 215 8.22 -7.29 -1.30
N THR A 216 8.33 -8.57 -0.99
CA THR A 216 7.24 -9.54 -1.18
C THR A 216 5.99 -9.18 -0.41
N LEU A 217 6.14 -8.59 0.78
CA LEU A 217 5.03 -8.09 1.59
C LEU A 217 4.44 -6.80 1.02
N LEU A 218 5.28 -5.85 0.59
CA LEU A 218 4.83 -4.60 -0.03
C LEU A 218 3.93 -4.87 -1.24
N GLN A 219 4.25 -5.89 -2.03
CA GLN A 219 3.42 -6.31 -3.16
C GLN A 219 2.03 -6.84 -2.80
N ARG A 220 1.70 -7.10 -1.53
CA ARG A 220 0.36 -7.54 -1.09
C ARG A 220 -0.59 -6.37 -0.88
N PHE A 221 -0.06 -5.19 -0.66
CA PHE A 221 -0.87 -3.99 -0.50
C PHE A 221 -1.35 -3.49 -1.86
N ALA A 222 -2.63 -3.16 -1.93
CA ALA A 222 -3.24 -2.58 -3.13
C ALA A 222 -2.90 -1.10 -3.28
N ALA A 223 -2.63 -0.42 -2.16
CA ALA A 223 -2.23 0.97 -2.11
C ALA A 223 -1.26 1.18 -0.94
N ILE A 224 -0.14 1.84 -1.21
CA ILE A 224 0.86 2.25 -0.22
C ILE A 224 0.94 3.76 -0.25
N PHE A 225 0.53 4.42 0.82
CA PHE A 225 0.57 5.87 0.90
C PHE A 225 1.76 6.34 1.73
N VAL A 226 2.44 7.38 1.24
CA VAL A 226 3.54 8.04 1.93
C VAL A 226 2.99 9.30 2.60
N LEU A 227 3.15 9.38 3.92
CA LEU A 227 2.75 10.52 4.72
C LEU A 227 4.00 11.24 5.24
N GLU A 228 4.18 12.48 4.82
CA GLU A 228 5.28 13.32 5.22
C GLU A 228 4.84 14.43 6.18
N ASP A 229 5.63 14.65 7.21
CA ASP A 229 5.49 15.80 8.11
C ASP A 229 6.25 17.00 7.52
N ILE A 230 5.62 17.68 6.56
CA ILE A 230 6.17 18.90 5.94
C ILE A 230 5.55 20.09 6.64
N PRO A 231 6.35 20.96 7.30
CA PRO A 231 5.83 22.17 7.91
C PRO A 231 5.16 23.08 6.87
N ASP A 232 3.88 23.38 7.08
CA ASP A 232 3.09 24.32 6.29
C ASP A 232 2.21 25.15 7.22
N PHE A 233 2.38 26.47 7.17
CA PHE A 233 1.73 27.37 8.15
C PHE A 233 0.20 27.28 8.11
N GLU A 234 -0.41 27.27 6.92
CA GLU A 234 -1.87 27.25 6.83
C GLU A 234 -2.43 25.88 7.21
N ARG A 235 -1.76 24.81 6.78
CA ARG A 235 -2.08 23.44 7.16
C ARG A 235 -1.97 23.23 8.67
N ASP A 236 -0.85 23.61 9.26
CA ASP A 236 -0.57 23.41 10.69
C ASP A 236 -1.53 24.25 11.54
N LYS A 237 -1.89 25.46 11.08
CA LYS A 237 -2.92 26.29 11.69
C LYS A 237 -4.30 25.64 11.63
N MET A 238 -4.68 25.03 10.50
CA MET A 238 -5.96 24.31 10.38
C MET A 238 -6.00 23.10 11.31
N ILE A 239 -4.90 22.35 11.40
CA ILE A 239 -4.77 21.21 12.33
C ILE A 239 -4.94 21.71 13.78
N GLY A 240 -4.23 22.77 14.15
CA GLY A 240 -4.33 23.37 15.48
C GLY A 240 -5.75 23.85 15.82
N LEU A 241 -6.43 24.49 14.88
CA LEU A 241 -7.81 24.90 15.03
C LEU A 241 -8.75 23.69 15.20
N ALA A 242 -8.59 22.64 14.41
CA ALA A 242 -9.38 21.42 14.52
C ALA A 242 -9.19 20.73 15.89
N MET A 243 -7.95 20.67 16.39
CA MET A 243 -7.64 20.10 17.71
C MET A 243 -8.24 20.92 18.87
N THR A 244 -8.24 22.24 18.74
CA THR A 244 -8.76 23.13 19.81
C THR A 244 -10.27 23.28 19.76
N LYS A 245 -10.91 23.10 18.62
CA LYS A 245 -12.36 23.22 18.44
C LYS A 245 -13.12 22.24 19.34
N GLY A 246 -12.69 21.00 19.43
CA GLY A 246 -13.29 19.98 20.32
C GLY A 246 -13.21 20.30 21.81
N ILE A 247 -12.35 21.29 22.22
CA ILE A 247 -12.25 21.74 23.60
C ILE A 247 -13.20 22.95 23.86
N THR A 248 -13.43 23.74 22.83
CA THR A 248 -14.20 25.03 22.96
C THR A 248 -15.67 24.88 22.64
N GLU A 249 -16.05 24.04 21.73
CA GLU A 249 -17.42 23.79 21.32
C GLU A 249 -17.82 22.40 21.84
N GLY A 250 -18.87 22.35 22.69
CA GLY A 250 -19.48 21.08 23.10
C GLY A 250 -20.03 20.38 21.86
N GLU A 251 -19.64 19.13 21.65
CA GLU A 251 -20.12 18.34 20.52
C GLU A 251 -21.56 17.86 20.74
N ASP A 252 -22.36 17.87 19.70
CA ASP A 252 -23.62 17.13 19.69
C ASP A 252 -23.30 15.65 19.37
N ILE A 253 -22.97 14.90 20.42
CA ILE A 253 -22.61 13.46 20.34
C ILE A 253 -23.71 12.66 19.63
N ALA A 254 -24.98 13.05 19.83
CA ALA A 254 -26.11 12.32 19.24
C ALA A 254 -26.15 12.49 17.69
N GLU A 255 -25.80 13.68 17.18
CA GLU A 255 -25.73 13.92 15.74
C GLU A 255 -24.57 13.15 15.10
N ASP A 256 -23.43 13.12 15.75
CA ASP A 256 -22.26 12.35 15.34
C ASP A 256 -22.54 10.84 15.29
N ASP A 257 -23.17 10.29 16.33
CA ASP A 257 -23.52 8.87 16.37
C ASP A 257 -24.52 8.50 15.26
N SER A 258 -25.49 9.39 14.98
CA SER A 258 -26.47 9.19 13.89
C SER A 258 -25.78 9.18 12.51
N ARG A 259 -24.86 10.11 12.27
CA ARG A 259 -24.07 10.16 11.02
C ARG A 259 -23.22 8.91 10.83
N MET A 260 -22.55 8.46 11.89
CA MET A 260 -21.75 7.24 11.85
C MET A 260 -22.59 5.99 11.63
N ASP A 261 -23.80 5.91 12.22
CA ASP A 261 -24.72 4.82 11.96
C ASP A 261 -25.17 4.79 10.48
N PHE A 262 -25.48 5.96 9.90
CA PHE A 262 -25.78 6.08 8.48
C PHE A 262 -24.62 5.61 7.61
N VAL A 263 -23.39 6.04 7.89
CA VAL A 263 -22.17 5.61 7.16
C VAL A 263 -22.01 4.09 7.20
N ARG A 264 -22.14 3.46 8.35
CA ARG A 264 -22.07 2.00 8.52
C ARG A 264 -23.15 1.29 7.71
N LYS A 265 -24.38 1.77 7.74
CA LYS A 265 -25.51 1.24 6.96
C LYS A 265 -25.30 1.40 5.47
N TYR A 266 -24.84 2.58 5.02
CA TYR A 266 -24.51 2.85 3.62
C TYR A 266 -23.47 1.85 3.09
N LEU A 267 -22.36 1.67 3.82
CA LEU A 267 -21.31 0.73 3.44
C LEU A 267 -21.80 -0.73 3.45
N THR A 268 -22.71 -1.07 4.37
CA THR A 268 -23.33 -2.40 4.41
C THR A 268 -24.18 -2.65 3.17
N VAL A 269 -24.99 -1.68 2.75
CA VAL A 269 -25.78 -1.75 1.50
C VAL A 269 -24.86 -1.82 0.28
N ALA A 270 -23.81 -1.01 0.24
CA ALA A 270 -22.83 -1.01 -0.85
C ALA A 270 -22.20 -2.40 -1.08
N ARG A 271 -21.93 -3.15 -0.01
CA ARG A 271 -21.34 -4.51 -0.09
C ARG A 271 -22.26 -5.54 -0.75
N GLU A 272 -23.58 -5.36 -0.72
CA GLU A 272 -24.54 -6.27 -1.36
C GLU A 272 -24.39 -6.29 -2.87
N PHE A 273 -23.89 -5.20 -3.47
CA PHE A 273 -23.65 -5.13 -4.91
C PHE A 273 -22.43 -5.97 -5.31
N GLN A 274 -22.54 -6.65 -6.46
CA GLN A 274 -21.47 -7.45 -7.06
C GLN A 274 -21.22 -7.00 -8.51
N PRO A 275 -20.67 -5.80 -8.72
CA PRO A 275 -20.46 -5.23 -10.03
C PRO A 275 -19.43 -6.05 -10.82
N LYS A 276 -19.68 -6.22 -12.13
CA LYS A 276 -18.72 -6.82 -13.05
C LYS A 276 -18.06 -5.73 -13.89
N LEU A 277 -16.78 -5.88 -14.18
CA LEU A 277 -16.09 -5.01 -15.13
C LEU A 277 -16.76 -5.12 -16.49
N ASN A 278 -17.12 -3.98 -17.10
CA ASN A 278 -17.58 -3.98 -18.47
C ASN A 278 -16.39 -4.21 -19.44
N LYS A 279 -16.70 -4.56 -20.71
CA LYS A 279 -15.65 -4.88 -21.70
C LYS A 279 -14.67 -3.73 -21.94
N ALA A 280 -15.13 -2.48 -21.89
CA ALA A 280 -14.28 -1.31 -22.10
C ALA A 280 -13.30 -1.13 -20.94
N ALA A 281 -13.77 -1.21 -19.68
CA ALA A 281 -12.93 -1.13 -18.50
C ALA A 281 -11.92 -2.29 -18.43
N GLN A 282 -12.38 -3.53 -18.74
CA GLN A 282 -11.50 -4.70 -18.77
C GLN A 282 -10.38 -4.54 -19.80
N LYS A 283 -10.71 -4.10 -21.02
CA LYS A 283 -9.74 -3.88 -22.09
C LYS A 283 -8.73 -2.79 -21.70
N TYR A 284 -9.23 -1.67 -21.19
CA TYR A 284 -8.40 -0.55 -20.77
C TYR A 284 -7.40 -0.96 -19.67
N ILE A 285 -7.86 -1.62 -18.60
CA ILE A 285 -7.00 -2.09 -17.51
C ILE A 285 -5.89 -3.02 -18.03
N ALA A 286 -6.23 -3.91 -18.98
CA ALA A 286 -5.26 -4.83 -19.55
C ALA A 286 -4.23 -4.11 -20.45
N GLU A 287 -4.66 -3.15 -21.27
CA GLU A 287 -3.79 -2.37 -22.17
C GLU A 287 -2.86 -1.45 -21.38
N GLU A 288 -3.40 -0.73 -20.38
CA GLU A 288 -2.64 0.15 -19.51
C GLU A 288 -1.54 -0.62 -18.77
N HIS A 289 -1.89 -1.79 -18.21
CA HIS A 289 -0.91 -2.64 -17.56
C HIS A 289 0.20 -3.12 -18.51
N ALA A 290 -0.19 -3.57 -19.71
CA ALA A 290 0.77 -4.03 -20.71
C ALA A 290 1.72 -2.90 -21.14
N GLN A 291 1.19 -1.68 -21.30
CA GLN A 291 1.96 -0.50 -21.68
C GLN A 291 2.91 -0.06 -20.57
N LYS A 292 2.44 0.00 -19.30
CA LYS A 292 3.29 0.32 -18.14
C LYS A 292 4.42 -0.69 -17.98
N ARG A 293 4.20 -1.96 -18.29
CA ARG A 293 5.26 -2.98 -18.26
C ARG A 293 6.22 -2.90 -19.43
N ALA A 294 5.73 -2.60 -20.62
CA ALA A 294 6.58 -2.44 -21.82
C ALA A 294 7.52 -1.24 -21.69
N ASN A 295 7.06 -0.16 -21.07
CA ASN A 295 7.87 1.05 -20.85
C ASN A 295 8.93 0.84 -19.72
N ASN A 296 8.81 -0.21 -18.92
CA ASN A 296 9.81 -0.60 -17.90
C ASN A 296 10.77 -1.62 -18.49
N GLU A 297 11.60 -1.22 -19.42
CA GLU A 297 12.66 -2.05 -20.01
C GLU A 297 13.70 -2.40 -18.93
N GLY A 298 13.58 -3.57 -18.30
CA GLY A 298 14.73 -4.17 -17.65
C GLY A 298 14.62 -4.74 -16.25
N GLY A 299 13.45 -4.91 -15.66
CA GLY A 299 13.39 -5.51 -14.33
C GLY A 299 12.20 -6.44 -14.11
N SER A 300 12.49 -7.73 -13.80
CA SER A 300 11.48 -8.69 -13.32
C SER A 300 10.92 -8.33 -11.94
N ASP A 301 11.50 -7.37 -11.25
CA ASP A 301 11.30 -7.08 -9.83
C ASP A 301 10.63 -5.72 -9.53
N SER A 302 9.90 -5.15 -10.48
CA SER A 302 9.15 -3.94 -10.19
C SER A 302 7.91 -4.26 -9.35
N LEU A 303 7.52 -3.37 -8.42
CA LEU A 303 6.21 -3.38 -7.77
C LEU A 303 5.07 -3.39 -8.81
N ARG A 304 5.33 -2.91 -10.02
CA ARG A 304 4.45 -2.96 -11.21
C ARG A 304 4.26 -4.39 -11.73
N SER A 305 3.88 -5.29 -10.85
CA SER A 305 3.57 -6.69 -11.15
C SER A 305 2.14 -6.86 -11.63
N HIS A 306 1.78 -8.06 -12.10
CA HIS A 306 0.38 -8.42 -12.40
C HIS A 306 -0.59 -8.19 -11.23
N ARG A 307 -0.07 -7.94 -10.01
CA ARG A 307 -0.87 -7.63 -8.81
C ARG A 307 -1.50 -6.25 -8.86
N GLN A 308 -0.88 -5.28 -9.56
CA GLN A 308 -1.48 -3.96 -9.77
C GLN A 308 -2.77 -4.03 -10.58
N VAL A 309 -2.86 -4.95 -11.55
CA VAL A 309 -4.14 -5.20 -12.24
C VAL A 309 -5.22 -5.60 -11.24
N ASN A 310 -4.85 -6.43 -10.26
CA ASN A 310 -5.78 -6.84 -9.21
C ASN A 310 -6.14 -5.66 -8.29
N ALA A 311 -5.18 -4.81 -7.93
CA ALA A 311 -5.41 -3.63 -7.10
C ALA A 311 -6.36 -2.65 -7.79
N LEU A 312 -6.06 -2.26 -9.05
CA LEU A 312 -6.92 -1.39 -9.85
C LEU A 312 -8.30 -2.00 -10.07
N SER A 313 -8.38 -3.29 -10.38
CA SER A 313 -9.67 -3.99 -10.58
C SER A 313 -10.49 -4.05 -9.29
N ARG A 314 -9.86 -4.28 -8.14
CA ARG A 314 -10.53 -4.31 -6.83
C ARG A 314 -11.05 -2.93 -6.45
N LEU A 315 -10.23 -1.88 -6.57
CA LEU A 315 -10.66 -0.50 -6.32
C LEU A 315 -11.77 -0.09 -7.28
N THR A 316 -11.65 -0.36 -8.58
CA THR A 316 -12.68 -0.05 -9.57
C THR A 316 -14.02 -0.72 -9.22
N THR A 317 -14.01 -1.97 -8.79
CA THR A 317 -15.23 -2.67 -8.40
C THR A 317 -15.75 -2.23 -7.03
N ALA A 318 -14.88 -1.82 -6.10
CA ALA A 318 -15.28 -1.22 -4.83
C ALA A 318 -15.97 0.14 -5.03
N ILE A 319 -15.45 0.98 -5.94
CA ILE A 319 -16.08 2.24 -6.32
C ILE A 319 -17.44 1.99 -6.95
N ALA A 320 -17.57 0.99 -7.81
CA ALA A 320 -18.86 0.64 -8.40
C ALA A 320 -19.87 0.12 -7.37
N LYS A 321 -19.42 -0.59 -6.31
CA LYS A 321 -20.27 -0.94 -5.16
C LYS A 321 -20.72 0.30 -4.39
N PHE A 322 -19.79 1.20 -4.10
CA PHE A 322 -20.08 2.46 -3.43
C PHE A 322 -21.07 3.31 -4.27
N ASP A 323 -20.99 3.26 -5.57
CA ASP A 323 -21.90 3.95 -6.52
C ASP A 323 -23.22 3.17 -6.78
N PHE A 324 -23.49 2.08 -6.04
CA PHE A 324 -24.64 1.17 -6.20
C PHE A 324 -24.84 0.71 -7.65
N SER A 325 -23.76 0.63 -8.40
CA SER A 325 -23.76 0.26 -9.82
C SER A 325 -23.63 -1.25 -9.99
N LYS A 326 -24.43 -1.83 -10.90
CA LYS A 326 -24.31 -3.25 -11.26
C LYS A 326 -23.13 -3.55 -12.18
N SER A 327 -22.52 -2.52 -12.75
CA SER A 327 -21.41 -2.64 -13.70
C SER A 327 -20.31 -1.62 -13.40
N ALA A 328 -19.08 -2.10 -13.29
CA ALA A 328 -17.91 -1.24 -13.14
C ALA A 328 -17.45 -0.75 -14.53
N THR A 329 -17.51 0.55 -14.74
CA THR A 329 -17.29 1.25 -16.01
C THR A 329 -16.00 2.07 -16.01
N MET A 330 -15.67 2.69 -17.15
CA MET A 330 -14.51 3.59 -17.26
C MET A 330 -14.53 4.76 -16.27
N LYS A 331 -15.72 5.27 -15.88
CA LYS A 331 -15.85 6.28 -14.81
C LYS A 331 -15.19 5.79 -13.51
N HIS A 332 -15.49 4.57 -13.12
CA HIS A 332 -14.97 3.96 -11.90
C HIS A 332 -13.46 3.65 -12.00
N VAL A 333 -12.99 3.28 -13.21
CA VAL A 333 -11.54 3.08 -13.46
C VAL A 333 -10.77 4.40 -13.27
N ARG A 334 -11.26 5.49 -13.90
CA ARG A 334 -10.60 6.81 -13.77
C ARG A 334 -10.58 7.31 -12.33
N TYR A 335 -11.64 7.06 -11.59
CA TYR A 335 -11.68 7.39 -10.17
C TYR A 335 -10.65 6.59 -9.36
N ALA A 336 -10.52 5.29 -9.64
CA ALA A 336 -9.52 4.44 -9.00
C ALA A 336 -8.09 4.86 -9.35
N GLU A 337 -7.83 5.25 -10.58
CA GLU A 337 -6.53 5.79 -11.02
C GLU A 337 -6.17 7.07 -10.27
N GLY A 338 -7.14 7.97 -10.05
CA GLY A 338 -6.92 9.18 -9.26
C GLY A 338 -6.45 8.88 -7.83
N ILE A 339 -7.04 7.88 -7.18
CA ILE A 339 -6.61 7.45 -5.84
C ILE A 339 -5.21 6.81 -5.90
N LEU A 340 -4.93 5.97 -6.89
CA LEU A 340 -3.65 5.30 -7.02
C LEU A 340 -2.51 6.24 -7.43
N ALA A 341 -2.80 7.36 -8.07
CA ALA A 341 -1.79 8.38 -8.41
C ALA A 341 -1.07 8.96 -7.17
N GLU A 342 -1.73 8.91 -6.01
CA GLU A 342 -1.16 9.37 -4.74
C GLU A 342 -0.37 8.29 -3.98
N THR A 343 -0.26 7.09 -4.54
CA THR A 343 0.49 5.99 -3.92
C THR A 343 1.99 6.09 -4.18
N LEU A 344 2.75 5.41 -3.33
CA LEU A 344 4.21 5.30 -3.40
C LEU A 344 4.70 4.89 -4.80
N GLU A 345 3.98 3.99 -5.46
CA GLU A 345 4.36 3.44 -6.77
C GLU A 345 4.39 4.49 -7.89
N GLU A 346 3.56 5.51 -7.80
CA GLU A 346 3.50 6.59 -8.79
C GLU A 346 4.36 7.80 -8.35
N LYS A 347 4.52 8.02 -7.04
CA LYS A 347 5.35 9.09 -6.47
C LYS A 347 6.85 8.77 -6.51
N ASP A 348 7.23 7.50 -6.49
CA ASP A 348 8.62 7.06 -6.48
C ASP A 348 8.90 6.08 -7.63
N PRO A 349 9.19 6.58 -8.84
CA PRO A 349 9.56 5.74 -9.99
C PRO A 349 10.84 4.92 -9.74
N GLY A 350 11.69 5.34 -8.78
CA GLY A 350 12.91 4.62 -8.37
C GLY A 350 12.66 3.27 -7.69
N LEU A 351 11.40 2.99 -7.31
CA LEU A 351 10.94 1.68 -6.78
C LEU A 351 11.18 0.50 -7.73
N ILE A 352 11.58 0.78 -8.96
CA ILE A 352 11.96 -0.23 -9.97
C ILE A 352 13.17 -1.06 -9.51
N THR A 353 13.93 -0.57 -8.51
CA THR A 353 15.19 -1.20 -8.06
C THR A 353 15.09 -1.98 -6.73
N THR A 354 13.92 -2.06 -6.10
CA THR A 354 13.75 -2.64 -4.75
C THR A 354 13.75 -4.17 -4.68
N GLY A 355 14.08 -4.88 -5.75
CA GLY A 355 14.38 -6.33 -5.72
C GLY A 355 15.84 -6.65 -5.46
N MET A 356 16.70 -5.63 -5.35
CA MET A 356 18.14 -5.83 -5.16
C MET A 356 18.49 -6.16 -3.72
N THR A 357 19.35 -7.16 -3.53
CA THR A 357 19.99 -7.41 -2.24
C THR A 357 20.84 -6.21 -1.84
N GLN A 358 21.18 -6.07 -0.54
CA GLN A 358 22.05 -5.00 -0.07
C GLN A 358 23.38 -4.98 -0.84
N ALA A 359 23.96 -6.15 -1.13
CA ALA A 359 25.19 -6.28 -1.92
C ALA A 359 25.04 -5.78 -3.37
N GLU A 360 23.89 -5.99 -3.98
CA GLU A 360 23.58 -5.49 -5.33
C GLU A 360 23.35 -3.99 -5.35
N ARG A 361 22.72 -3.41 -4.31
CA ARG A 361 22.57 -1.95 -4.14
C ARG A 361 23.92 -1.26 -3.97
N GLU A 362 24.75 -1.79 -3.07
CA GLU A 362 26.10 -1.27 -2.86
C GLU A 362 26.95 -1.34 -4.16
N LEU A 363 26.80 -2.44 -4.91
CA LEU A 363 27.46 -2.57 -6.21
C LEU A 363 26.94 -1.52 -7.21
N LYS A 364 25.63 -1.30 -7.28
CA LYS A 364 25.00 -0.29 -8.14
C LYS A 364 25.53 1.10 -7.83
N GLU A 365 25.50 1.52 -6.56
CA GLU A 365 26.03 2.82 -6.11
C GLU A 365 27.50 2.98 -6.48
N LYS A 366 28.31 1.94 -6.31
CA LYS A 366 29.71 1.95 -6.70
C LYS A 366 29.88 2.05 -8.21
N CYS A 367 29.07 1.33 -8.99
CA CYS A 367 29.07 1.43 -10.45
C CYS A 367 28.70 2.85 -10.90
N GLU A 368 27.65 3.45 -10.35
CA GLU A 368 27.23 4.82 -10.67
C GLU A 368 28.32 5.86 -10.34
N ALA A 369 28.96 5.70 -9.18
CA ALA A 369 30.08 6.55 -8.80
C ALA A 369 31.27 6.43 -9.78
N GLU A 370 31.63 5.20 -10.17
CA GLU A 370 32.73 4.97 -11.12
C GLU A 370 32.39 5.41 -12.53
N ILE A 371 31.12 5.33 -12.97
CA ILE A 371 30.66 5.87 -14.25
C ILE A 371 30.82 7.40 -14.27
N LYS A 372 30.33 8.08 -13.23
CA LYS A 372 30.50 9.54 -13.09
C LYS A 372 31.97 9.94 -13.07
N ALA A 373 32.77 9.28 -12.24
CA ALA A 373 34.21 9.54 -12.16
C ALA A 373 34.94 9.27 -13.49
N TYR A 374 34.51 8.28 -14.27
CA TYR A 374 35.04 8.03 -15.60
C TYR A 374 34.85 9.24 -16.53
N PHE A 375 33.64 9.79 -16.59
CA PHE A 375 33.35 10.93 -17.45
C PHE A 375 33.94 12.25 -16.93
N GLU A 376 33.97 12.48 -15.62
CA GLU A 376 34.56 13.66 -14.99
C GLU A 376 36.08 13.75 -15.21
N ASN A 377 36.75 12.59 -15.23
CA ASN A 377 38.22 12.53 -15.44
C ASN A 377 38.64 12.54 -16.92
N LEU A 378 37.71 12.70 -17.85
CA LEU A 378 38.07 12.82 -19.28
C LEU A 378 38.76 14.14 -19.54
N THR A 379 39.76 14.10 -20.41
CA THR A 379 40.40 15.33 -20.92
C THR A 379 39.43 16.08 -21.83
N THR A 380 39.64 17.41 -22.02
CA THR A 380 38.77 18.26 -22.85
C THR A 380 38.59 17.70 -24.25
N GLU A 381 39.67 17.17 -24.87
CA GLU A 381 39.58 16.52 -26.16
C GLU A 381 38.78 15.20 -26.14
N SER A 382 38.85 14.46 -25.05
CA SER A 382 38.12 13.19 -24.88
C SER A 382 36.64 13.40 -24.54
N LYS A 383 36.28 14.54 -23.98
CA LYS A 383 34.85 14.88 -23.69
C LYS A 383 34.03 15.09 -24.96
N GLU A 384 34.66 15.50 -26.05
CA GLU A 384 34.02 15.71 -27.38
C GLU A 384 33.88 14.41 -28.18
N ILE A 385 34.39 13.27 -27.67
CA ILE A 385 34.37 11.97 -28.35
C ILE A 385 33.26 11.10 -27.77
N TYR A 386 32.62 10.32 -28.63
CA TYR A 386 31.65 9.32 -28.19
C TYR A 386 32.31 8.15 -27.49
N HIS A 387 31.83 7.79 -26.30
CA HIS A 387 32.24 6.64 -25.54
C HIS A 387 31.27 5.49 -25.76
N THR A 388 31.77 4.33 -26.16
CA THR A 388 30.92 3.14 -26.30
C THR A 388 30.72 2.46 -24.95
N LEU A 389 29.60 1.73 -24.81
CA LEU A 389 29.32 0.94 -23.62
C LEU A 389 30.46 0.00 -23.23
N GLU A 390 31.14 -0.58 -24.22
CA GLU A 390 32.30 -1.48 -24.01
C GLU A 390 33.48 -0.75 -23.34
N MET A 391 33.76 0.50 -23.76
CA MET A 391 34.82 1.31 -23.17
C MET A 391 34.51 1.67 -21.73
N ILE A 392 33.26 2.08 -21.45
CA ILE A 392 32.78 2.40 -20.11
C ILE A 392 32.84 1.16 -19.24
N HIS A 393 32.34 0.02 -19.73
CA HIS A 393 32.35 -1.26 -19.02
C HIS A 393 33.77 -1.70 -18.65
N ALA A 394 34.71 -1.63 -19.58
CA ALA A 394 36.09 -2.03 -19.31
C ALA A 394 36.72 -1.19 -18.19
N LYS A 395 36.52 0.14 -18.21
CA LYS A 395 37.09 1.04 -17.21
C LYS A 395 36.43 0.93 -15.83
N VAL A 396 35.11 0.86 -15.78
CA VAL A 396 34.36 0.69 -14.54
C VAL A 396 34.67 -0.67 -13.90
N SER A 397 34.75 -1.74 -14.71
CA SER A 397 35.11 -3.08 -14.23
C SER A 397 36.55 -3.14 -13.69
N GLU A 398 37.50 -2.47 -14.35
CA GLU A 398 38.88 -2.33 -13.88
C GLU A 398 38.94 -1.62 -12.53
N ALA A 399 38.24 -0.48 -12.39
CA ALA A 399 38.19 0.31 -11.16
C ALA A 399 37.56 -0.43 -9.98
N LEU A 400 36.47 -1.13 -10.22
CA LEU A 400 35.78 -1.93 -9.18
C LEU A 400 36.60 -3.14 -8.77
N SER A 401 37.23 -3.83 -9.73
CA SER A 401 38.09 -4.97 -9.44
C SER A 401 39.32 -4.59 -8.58
N GLY A 402 39.92 -3.42 -8.87
CA GLY A 402 40.99 -2.87 -8.06
C GLY A 402 40.59 -2.53 -6.62
N LYS A 403 39.30 -2.35 -6.34
CA LYS A 403 38.71 -2.08 -5.02
C LYS A 403 38.11 -3.34 -4.36
N GLY A 404 38.26 -4.52 -4.99
CA GLY A 404 37.76 -5.80 -4.46
C GLY A 404 36.25 -6.04 -4.65
N TRP A 405 35.59 -5.29 -5.51
CA TRP A 405 34.17 -5.45 -5.80
C TRP A 405 33.93 -6.42 -6.98
N ARG A 406 32.74 -7.05 -6.99
CA ARG A 406 32.29 -7.83 -8.16
C ARG A 406 32.19 -6.92 -9.40
N GLN A 407 32.60 -7.43 -10.53
CA GLN A 407 32.44 -6.73 -11.80
C GLN A 407 30.96 -6.77 -12.23
N PRO A 408 30.40 -5.64 -12.69
CA PRO A 408 29.05 -5.62 -13.25
C PRO A 408 29.02 -6.36 -14.60
N THR A 409 27.90 -6.94 -14.94
CA THR A 409 27.67 -7.45 -16.28
C THR A 409 27.49 -6.30 -17.27
N GLN A 410 27.72 -6.54 -18.57
CA GLN A 410 27.47 -5.51 -19.59
C GLN A 410 26.02 -5.00 -19.59
N LEU A 411 25.05 -5.88 -19.27
CA LEU A 411 23.65 -5.52 -19.19
C LEU A 411 23.33 -4.63 -17.98
N GLU A 412 23.88 -4.96 -16.82
CA GLU A 412 23.75 -4.15 -15.60
C GLU A 412 24.32 -2.75 -15.82
N LEU A 413 25.51 -2.68 -16.40
CA LEU A 413 26.16 -1.37 -16.67
C LEU A 413 25.41 -0.57 -17.72
N ARG A 414 24.91 -1.20 -18.78
CA ARG A 414 24.10 -0.54 -19.81
C ARG A 414 22.90 0.17 -19.20
N GLN A 415 22.14 -0.52 -18.36
CA GLN A 415 21.00 0.07 -17.68
C GLN A 415 21.38 1.27 -16.81
N LEU A 416 22.48 1.16 -16.06
CA LEU A 416 22.95 2.25 -15.21
C LEU A 416 23.35 3.49 -16.02
N VAL A 417 24.07 3.31 -17.13
CA VAL A 417 24.48 4.44 -17.99
C VAL A 417 23.28 5.11 -18.64
N TYR A 418 22.30 4.32 -19.13
CA TYR A 418 21.05 4.88 -19.67
C TYR A 418 20.25 5.64 -18.62
N ASN A 419 20.08 5.07 -17.41
CA ASN A 419 19.39 5.74 -16.31
C ASN A 419 20.07 7.05 -15.90
N LEU A 420 21.40 7.08 -15.87
CA LEU A 420 22.15 8.30 -15.58
C LEU A 420 22.00 9.35 -16.68
N ALA A 421 21.95 8.93 -17.95
CA ALA A 421 21.77 9.82 -19.08
C ALA A 421 20.34 10.42 -19.17
N GLU A 422 19.33 9.75 -18.60
CA GLU A 422 17.96 10.27 -18.51
C GLU A 422 17.75 11.23 -17.32
N MET A 423 18.67 11.27 -16.37
CA MET A 423 18.61 12.21 -15.25
C MET A 423 18.98 13.61 -15.67
N THR A 424 18.09 14.59 -15.46
CA THR A 424 18.31 16.01 -15.78
C THR A 424 19.52 16.64 -15.06
N THR A 425 20.00 16.01 -13.99
CA THR A 425 21.16 16.45 -13.19
C THR A 425 22.48 15.82 -13.64
N CYS A 426 22.45 14.85 -14.54
CA CYS A 426 23.65 14.16 -15.01
C CYS A 426 24.03 14.64 -16.42
N PRO A 427 25.26 15.10 -16.62
CA PRO A 427 25.71 15.64 -17.91
C PRO A 427 26.09 14.54 -18.94
N ILE A 428 25.61 13.33 -18.80
CA ILE A 428 25.81 12.24 -19.76
C ILE A 428 24.65 12.28 -20.77
N GLN A 429 24.96 12.34 -22.06
CA GLN A 429 23.96 12.28 -23.12
C GLN A 429 24.10 11.04 -24.00
N ILE A 430 22.97 10.57 -24.52
CA ILE A 430 22.88 9.45 -25.45
C ILE A 430 23.04 10.02 -26.87
N ALA A 431 24.11 9.66 -27.53
CA ALA A 431 24.41 10.12 -28.88
C ALA A 431 23.88 9.22 -30.02
N GLY A 432 23.15 8.16 -29.64
CA GLY A 432 22.56 7.18 -30.54
C GLY A 432 23.18 5.77 -30.40
N GLY A 433 22.34 4.74 -30.26
CA GLY A 433 22.79 3.40 -29.93
C GLY A 433 23.51 3.36 -28.57
N ASP A 434 24.48 2.49 -28.40
CA ASP A 434 25.28 2.39 -27.15
C ASP A 434 26.48 3.36 -27.16
N LYS A 435 26.24 4.63 -27.53
CA LYS A 435 27.23 5.72 -27.55
C LYS A 435 26.79 6.85 -26.63
N PHE A 436 27.70 7.30 -25.79
CA PHE A 436 27.48 8.29 -24.76
C PHE A 436 28.50 9.41 -24.85
N MET A 437 28.12 10.62 -24.49
CA MET A 437 28.95 11.82 -24.50
C MET A 437 28.75 12.59 -23.20
N TRP A 438 29.77 13.36 -22.78
CA TRP A 438 29.71 14.23 -21.63
C TRP A 438 29.43 15.67 -22.03
N GLU A 439 28.38 16.31 -21.53
CA GLU A 439 28.08 17.74 -21.71
C GLU A 439 28.35 18.61 -20.47
N GLY A 440 29.02 18.06 -19.44
CA GLY A 440 29.42 18.84 -18.28
C GLY A 440 30.61 19.77 -18.59
N GLU A 441 30.65 20.99 -17.97
CA GLU A 441 31.76 21.92 -17.99
C GLU A 441 33.05 21.34 -17.39
#